data_43050bb471b6b6b31acd0aa574ac897f
#
_entry.id   43050bb471b6b6b31acd0aa574ac897f
#
_cell.length_a   1.000
_cell.length_b   1.000
_cell.length_c   1.000
_cell.angle_alpha   90.00
_cell.angle_beta   90.00
_cell.angle_gamma   90.00
#
_symmetry.space_group_name_H-M   'P 1'
#
loop_
_entity.id
_entity.type
_entity.pdbx_description
1 polymer ?
#
loop_
_entity_poly.entity_id
_entity_poly.type
_entity_poly.pdbx_seq_one_letter_code
_entity_poly.pdbx_strand_id
1 'polypeptide(L)'
;VRYTSMFSTEEYKEGYNNVIKDLINKNYQVINIKNTWNNNGYKGINCKFENENGVKFELQFHTPESLEAKEKAHRIYEEQRLIQDVNSLEFIKMDEDMNKIFNNVPNPFN
;
A
#
# COMPACT_ATOMS: atom_id res chain seq x y z
N VAL A 1 2.80 3.66 -15.01
CA VAL A 1 4.07 3.55 -14.28
C VAL A 1 3.80 3.69 -12.79
N ARG A 2 4.48 2.90 -11.99
CA ARG A 2 4.30 2.86 -10.54
C ARG A 2 5.63 3.08 -9.84
N TYR A 3 5.62 3.93 -8.83
CA TYR A 3 6.77 4.20 -7.97
C TYR A 3 6.42 3.93 -6.52
N THR A 4 7.43 3.64 -5.72
CA THR A 4 7.26 3.48 -4.27
C THR A 4 8.14 4.48 -3.54
N SER A 5 7.54 5.22 -2.61
CA SER A 5 8.24 6.10 -1.69
C SER A 5 8.19 5.47 -0.30
N MET A 6 9.34 5.43 0.38
CA MET A 6 9.45 4.73 1.66
C MET A 6 9.98 5.67 2.73
N PHE A 7 9.29 5.69 3.87
CA PHE A 7 9.67 6.47 5.05
C PHE A 7 9.58 5.58 6.29
N SER A 8 10.39 5.88 7.30
CA SER A 8 10.24 5.21 8.60
C SER A 8 8.84 5.48 9.18
N THR A 9 8.41 4.65 10.12
CA THR A 9 7.11 4.83 10.77
C THR A 9 6.97 6.23 11.36
N GLU A 10 8.02 6.75 11.98
CA GLU A 10 8.03 8.07 12.63
C GLU A 10 8.00 9.22 11.62
N GLU A 11 8.58 9.04 10.44
CA GLU A 11 8.68 10.09 9.41
C GLU A 11 7.61 9.99 8.33
N TYR A 12 6.83 8.92 8.35
CA TYR A 12 5.90 8.58 7.26
C TYR A 12 4.87 9.68 6.98
N LYS A 13 4.19 10.15 8.03
CA LYS A 13 3.14 11.16 7.89
C LYS A 13 3.68 12.46 7.32
N GLU A 14 4.79 12.95 7.86
CA GLU A 14 5.44 14.17 7.39
C GLU A 14 6.00 14.00 5.99
N GLY A 15 6.67 12.87 5.73
CA GLY A 15 7.23 12.57 4.41
C GLY A 15 6.16 12.50 3.33
N TYR A 16 5.05 11.82 3.62
CA TYR A 16 3.90 11.76 2.73
C TYR A 16 3.38 13.16 2.41
N ASN A 17 3.11 13.97 3.44
CA ASN A 17 2.58 15.31 3.25
C ASN A 17 3.53 16.18 2.41
N ASN A 18 4.82 16.09 2.64
CA ASN A 18 5.81 16.87 1.91
C ASN A 18 5.87 16.49 0.43
N VAL A 19 5.81 15.18 0.12
CA VAL A 19 5.82 14.72 -1.28
C VAL A 19 4.58 15.19 -2.01
N ILE A 20 3.39 15.07 -1.37
CA ILE A 20 2.14 15.53 -1.99
C ILE A 20 2.19 17.03 -2.29
N LYS A 21 2.64 17.84 -1.33
CA LYS A 21 2.77 19.30 -1.53
C LYS A 21 3.73 19.63 -2.66
N ASP A 22 4.87 18.93 -2.72
CA ASP A 22 5.87 19.16 -3.75
C ASP A 22 5.33 18.86 -5.14
N LEU A 23 4.61 17.75 -5.30
CA LEU A 23 4.01 17.38 -6.57
C LEU A 23 2.93 18.38 -7.00
N ILE A 24 2.08 18.83 -6.08
CA ILE A 24 1.06 19.84 -6.37
C ILE A 24 1.74 21.13 -6.81
N ASN A 25 2.80 21.56 -6.14
CA ASN A 25 3.54 22.76 -6.49
C ASN A 25 4.21 22.68 -7.87
N LYS A 26 4.48 21.47 -8.33
CA LYS A 26 5.05 21.21 -9.67
C LYS A 26 3.98 20.96 -10.73
N ASN A 27 2.73 21.31 -10.44
CA ASN A 27 1.59 21.21 -11.36
C ASN A 27 1.16 19.79 -11.69
N TYR A 28 1.46 18.83 -10.80
CA TYR A 28 0.82 17.52 -10.88
C TYR A 28 -0.55 17.58 -10.23
N GLN A 29 -1.51 16.92 -10.87
CA GLN A 29 -2.88 16.85 -10.36
C GLN A 29 -3.08 15.53 -9.64
N VAL A 30 -3.63 15.59 -8.43
CA VAL A 30 -4.01 14.40 -7.67
C VAL A 30 -5.35 13.89 -8.20
N ILE A 31 -5.36 12.67 -8.76
CA ILE A 31 -6.57 12.05 -9.29
C ILE A 31 -7.27 11.25 -8.20
N ASN A 32 -6.51 10.51 -7.40
CA ASN A 32 -7.06 9.64 -6.37
C ASN A 32 -6.04 9.40 -5.26
N ILE A 33 -6.53 9.31 -4.03
CA ILE A 33 -5.76 8.93 -2.85
C ILE A 33 -6.53 7.85 -2.12
N LYS A 34 -5.88 6.70 -1.89
CA LYS A 34 -6.45 5.60 -1.13
C LYS A 34 -5.54 5.25 0.02
N ASN A 35 -5.99 5.55 1.25
CA ASN A 35 -5.29 5.24 2.48
C ASN A 35 -5.92 4.02 3.14
N THR A 36 -5.16 2.94 3.26
CA THR A 36 -5.66 1.67 3.80
C THR A 36 -5.11 1.35 5.19
N TRP A 37 -4.42 2.29 5.84
CA TRP A 37 -3.76 2.02 7.12
C TRP A 37 -4.71 1.56 8.24
N ASN A 38 -5.96 2.01 8.21
CA ASN A 38 -6.97 1.60 9.21
C ASN A 38 -7.86 0.46 8.74
N ASN A 39 -7.61 -0.11 7.58
CA ASN A 39 -8.37 -1.23 7.04
C ASN A 39 -7.74 -2.56 7.45
N ASN A 40 -8.51 -3.64 7.35
CA ASN A 40 -7.95 -4.98 7.38
C ASN A 40 -7.17 -5.23 6.07
N GLY A 41 -6.07 -5.96 6.18
CA GLY A 41 -5.26 -6.31 5.02
C GLY A 41 -4.25 -5.26 4.66
N TYR A 42 -4.07 -5.02 3.38
CA TYR A 42 -3.02 -4.17 2.81
C TYR A 42 -2.88 -2.83 3.53
N LYS A 43 -1.63 -2.45 3.84
CA LYS A 43 -1.28 -1.21 4.53
C LYS A 43 -0.42 -0.32 3.63
N GLY A 44 -0.92 0.87 3.36
CA GLY A 44 -0.20 1.86 2.57
C GLY A 44 -1.11 2.99 2.14
N ILE A 45 -0.53 3.97 1.47
CA ILE A 45 -1.28 5.02 0.79
C ILE A 45 -0.93 4.92 -0.69
N ASN A 46 -1.92 4.73 -1.54
CA ASN A 46 -1.76 4.64 -2.99
C ASN A 46 -2.38 5.87 -3.64
N CYS A 47 -1.58 6.59 -4.41
CA CYS A 47 -2.00 7.82 -5.06
C CYS A 47 -1.87 7.70 -6.58
N LYS A 48 -2.80 8.32 -7.30
CA LYS A 48 -2.69 8.50 -8.76
C LYS A 48 -2.52 9.98 -9.04
N PHE A 49 -1.57 10.29 -9.91
CA PHE A 49 -1.28 11.65 -10.35
C PHE A 49 -1.33 11.74 -11.87
N GLU A 50 -1.57 12.95 -12.36
CA GLU A 50 -1.53 13.26 -13.77
C GLU A 50 -0.75 14.56 -13.98
N ASN A 51 0.16 14.59 -14.94
CA ASN A 51 0.90 15.80 -15.26
C ASN A 51 0.14 16.65 -16.28
N GLU A 52 0.71 17.80 -16.65
CA GLU A 52 0.10 18.75 -17.59
C GLU A 52 -0.11 18.15 -18.98
N ASN A 53 0.68 17.14 -19.34
CA ASN A 53 0.60 16.48 -20.64
C ASN A 53 -0.33 15.27 -20.63
N GLY A 54 -1.06 15.03 -19.54
CA GLY A 54 -1.98 13.93 -19.42
C GLY A 54 -1.33 12.58 -19.08
N VAL A 55 -0.04 12.58 -18.72
CA VAL A 55 0.66 11.35 -18.34
C VAL A 55 0.32 11.02 -16.90
N LYS A 56 -0.15 9.79 -16.68
CA LYS A 56 -0.57 9.30 -15.36
C LYS A 56 0.48 8.37 -14.76
N PHE A 57 0.63 8.45 -13.43
CA PHE A 57 1.46 7.50 -12.69
C PHE A 57 0.87 7.23 -11.32
N GLU A 58 1.27 6.11 -10.75
CA GLU A 58 0.91 5.73 -9.38
C GLU A 58 2.11 5.89 -8.46
N LEU A 59 1.85 6.38 -7.25
CA LEU A 59 2.85 6.50 -6.20
C LEU A 59 2.30 5.82 -4.94
N GLN A 60 3.02 4.83 -4.46
CA GLN A 60 2.69 4.12 -3.22
C GLN A 60 3.62 4.60 -2.10
N PHE A 61 3.05 4.84 -0.93
CA PHE A 61 3.80 5.24 0.25
C PHE A 61 3.80 4.11 1.26
N HIS A 62 5.00 3.64 1.61
CA HIS A 62 5.20 2.54 2.53
C HIS A 62 6.20 2.89 3.63
N THR A 63 6.10 2.18 4.75
CA THR A 63 7.21 2.01 5.69
C THR A 63 8.01 0.78 5.27
N PRO A 64 9.23 0.57 5.77
CA PRO A 64 9.94 -0.69 5.52
C PRO A 64 9.11 -1.92 5.92
N GLU A 65 8.40 -1.84 7.05
CA GLU A 65 7.57 -2.92 7.56
C GLU A 65 6.35 -3.18 6.69
N SER A 66 5.68 -2.13 6.20
CA SER A 66 4.51 -2.33 5.33
C SER A 66 4.90 -2.86 3.95
N LEU A 67 6.05 -2.45 3.43
CA LEU A 67 6.55 -2.99 2.16
C LEU A 67 6.92 -4.47 2.28
N GLU A 68 7.60 -4.84 3.36
CA GLU A 68 7.92 -6.23 3.63
C GLU A 68 6.65 -7.08 3.78
N ALA A 69 5.65 -6.56 4.50
CA ALA A 69 4.37 -7.23 4.66
C ALA A 69 3.67 -7.45 3.31
N LYS A 70 3.69 -6.43 2.46
CA LYS A 70 3.13 -6.53 1.09
C LYS A 70 3.79 -7.66 0.31
N GLU A 71 5.11 -7.76 0.37
CA GLU A 71 5.87 -8.78 -0.35
C GLU A 71 5.58 -10.19 0.18
N LYS A 72 5.52 -10.35 1.51
CA LYS A 72 5.20 -11.63 2.15
C LYS A 72 3.77 -12.08 1.82
N ALA A 73 2.82 -11.17 1.96
CA ALA A 73 1.42 -11.46 1.66
C ALA A 73 1.21 -11.80 0.19
N HIS A 74 1.95 -11.16 -0.70
CA HIS A 74 1.87 -11.45 -2.13
C HIS A 74 2.25 -12.90 -2.46
N ARG A 75 3.26 -13.44 -1.78
CA ARG A 75 3.65 -14.85 -1.96
C ARG A 75 2.54 -15.81 -1.56
N ILE A 76 1.86 -15.50 -0.44
CA ILE A 76 0.71 -16.32 0.00
C ILE A 76 -0.43 -16.17 -1.00
N TYR A 77 -0.70 -14.95 -1.47
CA TYR A 77 -1.74 -14.69 -2.46
C TYR A 77 -1.50 -15.48 -3.76
N GLU A 78 -0.26 -15.56 -4.23
CA GLU A 78 0.08 -16.31 -5.44
C GLU A 78 -0.21 -17.81 -5.31
N GLU A 79 -0.08 -18.37 -4.11
CA GLU A 79 -0.48 -19.75 -3.83
C GLU A 79 -2.00 -19.88 -3.68
N GLN A 80 -2.62 -18.93 -2.96
CA GLN A 80 -4.06 -18.96 -2.70
C GLN A 80 -4.90 -18.90 -3.98
N ARG A 81 -4.48 -18.08 -4.95
CA ARG A 81 -5.23 -17.93 -6.20
C ARG A 81 -5.33 -19.20 -7.03
N LEU A 82 -4.48 -20.21 -6.74
CA LEU A 82 -4.54 -21.51 -7.40
C LEU A 82 -5.58 -22.44 -6.78
N ILE A 83 -6.12 -22.08 -5.63
CA ILE A 83 -7.15 -22.88 -4.94
C ILE A 83 -8.51 -22.49 -5.48
N GLN A 84 -9.25 -23.46 -6.05
CA GLN A 84 -10.55 -23.22 -6.67
C GLN A 84 -11.67 -23.04 -5.63
N ASP A 85 -11.61 -23.79 -4.52
CA ASP A 85 -12.63 -23.74 -3.49
C ASP A 85 -12.31 -22.66 -2.44
N VAL A 86 -12.97 -21.51 -2.57
CA VAL A 86 -12.79 -20.37 -1.64
C VAL A 86 -13.32 -20.66 -0.23
N ASN A 87 -14.06 -21.75 -0.04
CA ASN A 87 -14.57 -22.17 1.26
C ASN A 87 -13.72 -23.25 1.90
N SER A 88 -12.62 -23.68 1.27
CA SER A 88 -11.72 -24.66 1.85
C SER A 88 -11.00 -24.10 3.07
N LEU A 89 -10.64 -24.98 3.99
CA LEU A 89 -9.88 -24.58 5.18
C LEU A 89 -8.52 -23.98 4.79
N GLU A 90 -7.89 -24.53 3.76
CA GLU A 90 -6.61 -24.05 3.25
C GLU A 90 -6.71 -22.59 2.74
N PHE A 91 -7.72 -22.30 1.95
CA PHE A 91 -7.95 -20.94 1.43
C PHE A 91 -8.21 -19.94 2.57
N ILE A 92 -9.08 -20.33 3.51
CA ILE A 92 -9.42 -19.48 4.67
C ILE A 92 -8.20 -19.24 5.54
N LYS A 93 -7.38 -20.25 5.78
CA LYS A 93 -6.16 -20.10 6.57
C LYS A 93 -5.17 -19.17 5.89
N MET A 94 -5.05 -19.19 4.59
CA MET A 94 -4.18 -18.27 3.84
C MET A 94 -4.66 -16.83 3.97
N ASP A 95 -5.97 -16.58 3.93
CA ASP A 95 -6.54 -15.25 4.21
C ASP A 95 -6.17 -14.77 5.62
N GLU A 96 -6.32 -15.63 6.61
CA GLU A 96 -5.97 -15.31 7.99
C GLU A 96 -4.48 -14.99 8.14
N ASP A 97 -3.63 -15.78 7.48
CA ASP A 97 -2.18 -15.57 7.53
C ASP A 97 -1.78 -14.24 6.90
N MET A 98 -2.37 -13.88 5.77
CA MET A 98 -2.14 -12.57 5.14
C MET A 98 -2.59 -11.42 6.05
N ASN A 99 -3.77 -11.54 6.65
CA ASN A 99 -4.28 -10.52 7.56
C ASN A 99 -3.39 -10.35 8.80
N LYS A 100 -2.86 -11.44 9.35
CA LYS A 100 -1.91 -11.36 10.47
C LYS A 100 -0.63 -10.63 10.09
N ILE A 101 -0.10 -10.89 8.88
CA ILE A 101 1.10 -10.21 8.39
C ILE A 101 0.86 -8.69 8.36
N PHE A 102 -0.26 -8.25 7.80
CA PHE A 102 -0.57 -6.82 7.73
C PHE A 102 -0.90 -6.21 9.10
N ASN A 103 -1.62 -6.94 9.96
CA ASN A 103 -2.03 -6.42 11.26
C ASN A 103 -0.86 -6.24 12.22
N ASN A 104 0.28 -6.88 11.97
CA ASN A 104 1.48 -6.72 12.77
C ASN A 104 2.34 -5.51 12.37
N VAL A 105 1.98 -4.82 11.30
CA VAL A 105 2.71 -3.64 10.83
C VAL A 105 2.41 -2.44 11.71
N PRO A 106 3.44 -1.75 12.25
CA PRO A 106 3.21 -0.53 13.03
C PRO A 106 2.51 0.53 12.20
N ASN A 107 1.46 1.13 12.76
CA ASN A 107 0.66 2.15 12.06
C ASN A 107 1.28 3.53 12.32
N PRO A 108 1.69 4.27 11.27
CA PRO A 108 2.32 5.58 11.45
C PRO A 108 1.36 6.70 11.87
N PHE A 109 0.06 6.43 11.90
CA PHE A 109 -0.97 7.40 12.28
C PHE A 109 -1.46 7.24 13.72
N ASN A 110 -0.93 6.29 14.44
CA ASN A 110 -1.30 6.07 15.84
C ASN A 110 -0.31 6.73 16.80
#